data_29f48e9da49448aaabe38b41b104bf7b
#
_entry.id   29f48e9da49448aaabe38b41b104bf7b
#
_cell.length_a   1.000
_cell.length_b   1.000
_cell.length_c   1.000
_cell.angle_alpha   90.00
_cell.angle_beta   90.00
_cell.angle_gamma   90.00
#
_symmetry.space_group_name_H-M   'P 1'
#
loop_
_entity.id
_entity.type
_entity.pdbx_description
1 polymer ?
#
loop_
_entity_poly.entity_id
_entity_poly.type
_entity_poly.pdbx_seq_one_letter_code
_entity_poly.pdbx_strand_id
1 'polypeptide(L)'
;MGKIIGIDLGTTNSCVSVMEGGEPVVIANDEGRRTTPSVVAFLKNGERKVGDPAKRQAITNPENTISSVKRFMGRRFNEITEEKSHWSYKIVQGENDTVRVSIDDRMYTPQEISAMVLQKMKKTAEDYLGTEVTDAVITVPAYFNDAQRQATKEAGEIAGLNVRRIVNEPTAAALAYGLDKKNIEQKIAVFDLGGGTFDISILDLGDGVFEVKSTNGDTHLGGDDFDKVIMDFLADEFKKQEAIDLRKDPMALQRLKEAAEKAKVELSSSSETEINLPYITAVDGVPKHLVLKLTRAKFESLADNLFARCLKPCEVALKDAGYSVSQIDEVILVGGSSRIPKVQEIVEKFFGKKPNRSVNPDEVVAIGAGIQGGVLTGDVKDVLLLDVTPLNLGIETMGGVMTTMISSNTTIPTKKTEVYSTASDNQPGVQIHVLQGERPMATQNKSLGMFNLDGIPPAPRGVPQIEVTFDIDANGILNVSAKDKGTGKEQKIRIEAGSGLTKEEIEKMKAEAKANEASDKIEKERVEKLNQADSLIFQTEKQLKEFGDKISADKKAPIETALANLKEAHASQDTAKVDTALEAMNTAWTAASEEIYKAQAAGAAGPEGQGGEQAGGQANGGANNDTVEDAQFEEVK
;
A
#
# COMPACT_ATOMS: atom_id res chain seq x y z
N MET A 1 25.07 8.70 3.76
CA MET A 1 24.03 7.78 4.23
C MET A 1 23.16 7.46 3.05
N GLY A 2 22.64 6.22 2.95
CA GLY A 2 21.66 5.86 1.90
C GLY A 2 20.37 6.67 2.05
N LYS A 3 19.63 6.83 0.95
CA LYS A 3 18.29 7.47 0.98
C LYS A 3 17.33 6.61 1.80
N ILE A 4 16.48 7.25 2.61
CA ILE A 4 15.36 6.60 3.30
C ILE A 4 14.10 6.91 2.49
N ILE A 5 13.37 5.89 2.04
CA ILE A 5 12.10 6.07 1.34
C ILE A 5 10.95 6.12 2.33
N GLY A 6 9.91 6.89 1.99
CA GLY A 6 8.63 6.90 2.71
C GLY A 6 7.61 6.06 1.95
N ILE A 7 6.98 5.11 2.62
CA ILE A 7 5.98 4.23 2.03
C ILE A 7 4.66 4.39 2.78
N ASP A 8 3.62 4.75 2.05
CA ASP A 8 2.25 4.53 2.45
C ASP A 8 1.83 3.12 2.01
N LEU A 9 1.73 2.19 2.97
CA LEU A 9 1.22 0.85 2.72
C LEU A 9 -0.31 0.84 2.90
N GLY A 10 -1.03 1.32 1.90
CA GLY A 10 -2.49 1.43 1.95
C GLY A 10 -3.23 0.10 1.76
N THR A 11 -4.47 0.03 2.23
CA THR A 11 -5.34 -1.17 2.05
C THR A 11 -5.63 -1.44 0.59
N THR A 12 -5.94 -0.40 -0.19
CA THR A 12 -6.31 -0.51 -1.61
C THR A 12 -5.16 -0.15 -2.54
N ASN A 13 -4.44 0.94 -2.23
CA ASN A 13 -3.31 1.42 -3.01
C ASN A 13 -2.16 1.77 -2.08
N SER A 14 -0.93 1.55 -2.53
CA SER A 14 0.30 1.97 -1.87
C SER A 14 1.01 3.05 -2.67
N CYS A 15 1.76 3.89 -1.98
CA CYS A 15 2.48 5.01 -2.58
C CYS A 15 3.88 5.11 -1.98
N VAL A 16 4.88 5.50 -2.77
CA VAL A 16 6.26 5.67 -2.31
C VAL A 16 6.80 7.05 -2.65
N SER A 17 7.55 7.61 -1.72
CA SER A 17 8.19 8.92 -1.86
C SER A 17 9.62 8.93 -1.34
N VAL A 18 10.37 9.97 -1.70
CA VAL A 18 11.75 10.21 -1.24
C VAL A 18 12.00 11.71 -1.12
N MET A 19 12.93 12.10 -0.25
CA MET A 19 13.42 13.49 -0.22
C MET A 19 14.51 13.71 -1.26
N GLU A 20 14.30 14.71 -2.15
CA GLU A 20 15.24 15.15 -3.15
C GLU A 20 15.36 16.67 -3.18
N GLY A 21 16.57 17.18 -3.10
CA GLY A 21 16.81 18.64 -3.14
C GLY A 21 16.11 19.44 -2.04
N GLY A 22 15.72 18.79 -0.94
CA GLY A 22 14.98 19.42 0.18
C GLY A 22 13.45 19.33 0.05
N GLU A 23 12.96 18.76 -1.05
CA GLU A 23 11.52 18.60 -1.32
C GLU A 23 11.13 17.11 -1.36
N PRO A 24 9.90 16.75 -0.93
CA PRO A 24 9.40 15.39 -1.04
C PRO A 24 8.91 15.11 -2.47
N VAL A 25 9.38 14.02 -3.07
CA VAL A 25 9.00 13.58 -4.41
C VAL A 25 8.26 12.25 -4.33
N VAL A 26 7.05 12.18 -4.89
CA VAL A 26 6.32 10.93 -5.07
C VAL A 26 6.81 10.24 -6.33
N ILE A 27 7.22 9.00 -6.20
CA ILE A 27 7.81 8.20 -7.29
C ILE A 27 6.71 7.49 -8.06
N ALA A 28 6.71 7.64 -9.39
CA ALA A 28 5.82 6.89 -10.26
C ALA A 28 6.32 5.46 -10.45
N ASN A 29 5.40 4.50 -10.52
CA ASN A 29 5.72 3.11 -10.81
C ASN A 29 6.03 2.89 -12.31
N ASP A 30 6.37 1.66 -12.68
CA ASP A 30 6.69 1.24 -14.06
C ASP A 30 5.49 1.36 -15.03
N GLU A 31 4.25 1.51 -14.53
CA GLU A 31 3.07 1.85 -15.32
C GLU A 31 2.81 3.38 -15.41
N GLY A 32 3.73 4.21 -14.91
CA GLY A 32 3.62 5.68 -14.89
C GLY A 32 2.61 6.24 -13.89
N ARG A 33 2.13 5.43 -12.94
CA ARG A 33 1.18 5.85 -11.90
C ARG A 33 1.91 6.18 -10.61
N ARG A 34 1.41 7.18 -9.88
CA ARG A 34 1.97 7.60 -8.58
C ARG A 34 1.50 6.73 -7.42
N THR A 35 0.46 5.91 -7.64
CA THR A 35 0.00 4.90 -6.69
C THR A 35 0.00 3.53 -7.34
N THR A 36 0.23 2.49 -6.55
CA THR A 36 0.26 1.10 -6.97
C THR A 36 -0.82 0.33 -6.22
N PRO A 37 -1.73 -0.41 -6.90
CA PRO A 37 -2.70 -1.25 -6.22
C PRO A 37 -2.03 -2.23 -5.25
N SER A 38 -2.53 -2.32 -4.02
CA SER A 38 -2.09 -3.28 -3.00
C SER A 38 -2.68 -4.66 -3.29
N VAL A 39 -2.37 -5.19 -4.47
CA VAL A 39 -2.91 -6.46 -5.00
C VAL A 39 -1.75 -7.36 -5.41
N VAL A 40 -1.82 -8.62 -5.00
CA VAL A 40 -0.84 -9.66 -5.33
C VAL A 40 -1.57 -10.83 -5.98
N ALA A 41 -1.07 -11.31 -7.11
CA ALA A 41 -1.61 -12.45 -7.81
C ALA A 41 -0.57 -13.56 -8.00
N PHE A 42 -0.99 -14.78 -7.78
CA PHE A 42 -0.19 -15.98 -7.97
C PHE A 42 -0.67 -16.71 -9.21
N LEU A 43 0.25 -16.98 -10.13
CA LEU A 43 -0.05 -17.64 -11.38
C LEU A 43 0.28 -19.14 -11.32
N LYS A 44 -0.38 -19.93 -12.15
CA LYS A 44 -0.18 -21.40 -12.23
C LYS A 44 1.25 -21.81 -12.59
N ASN A 45 2.02 -20.93 -13.21
CA ASN A 45 3.43 -21.16 -13.55
C ASN A 45 4.40 -20.84 -12.39
N GLY A 46 3.88 -20.45 -11.21
CA GLY A 46 4.68 -20.04 -10.06
C GLY A 46 5.09 -18.57 -10.06
N GLU A 47 4.78 -17.83 -11.13
CA GLU A 47 5.05 -16.39 -11.22
C GLU A 47 4.12 -15.60 -10.28
N ARG A 48 4.63 -14.50 -9.73
CA ARG A 48 3.85 -13.54 -8.93
C ARG A 48 3.74 -12.21 -9.65
N LYS A 49 2.56 -11.60 -9.59
CA LYS A 49 2.32 -10.24 -10.07
C LYS A 49 1.87 -9.36 -8.92
N VAL A 50 2.32 -8.11 -8.92
CA VAL A 50 1.97 -7.12 -7.90
C VAL A 50 1.52 -5.84 -8.58
N GLY A 51 0.53 -5.16 -8.01
CA GLY A 51 0.03 -3.88 -8.53
C GLY A 51 -0.98 -4.04 -9.67
N ASP A 52 -0.89 -3.17 -10.66
CA ASP A 52 -1.80 -3.14 -11.81
C ASP A 52 -1.82 -4.46 -12.61
N PRO A 53 -0.67 -5.15 -12.86
CA PRO A 53 -0.69 -6.46 -13.50
C PRO A 53 -1.47 -7.52 -12.72
N ALA A 54 -1.42 -7.50 -11.40
CA ALA A 54 -2.20 -8.38 -10.54
C ALA A 54 -3.70 -8.01 -10.58
N LYS A 55 -4.04 -6.72 -10.49
CA LYS A 55 -5.43 -6.24 -10.53
C LYS A 55 -6.11 -6.60 -11.85
N ARG A 56 -5.42 -6.49 -12.99
CA ARG A 56 -5.98 -6.81 -14.31
C ARG A 56 -6.44 -8.26 -14.49
N GLN A 57 -5.89 -9.20 -13.76
CA GLN A 57 -6.27 -10.62 -13.87
C GLN A 57 -7.20 -11.09 -12.75
N ALA A 58 -7.61 -10.21 -11.83
CA ALA A 58 -8.43 -10.59 -10.67
C ALA A 58 -9.73 -11.31 -11.07
N ILE A 59 -10.36 -10.93 -12.19
CA ILE A 59 -11.59 -11.58 -12.69
C ILE A 59 -11.30 -13.02 -13.15
N THR A 60 -10.18 -13.26 -13.84
CA THR A 60 -9.85 -14.57 -14.41
C THR A 60 -9.14 -15.49 -13.45
N ASN A 61 -8.59 -14.96 -12.37
CA ASN A 61 -7.86 -15.67 -11.33
C ASN A 61 -8.26 -15.19 -9.92
N PRO A 62 -9.57 -15.18 -9.57
CA PRO A 62 -10.06 -14.52 -8.36
C PRO A 62 -9.57 -15.21 -7.07
N GLU A 63 -9.44 -16.53 -7.06
CA GLU A 63 -9.05 -17.30 -5.88
C GLU A 63 -7.58 -17.11 -5.50
N ASN A 64 -6.72 -16.80 -6.48
CA ASN A 64 -5.28 -16.59 -6.30
C ASN A 64 -4.85 -15.12 -6.48
N THR A 65 -5.81 -14.19 -6.46
CA THR A 65 -5.55 -12.74 -6.50
C THR A 65 -6.00 -12.10 -5.20
N ILE A 66 -5.03 -11.64 -4.41
CA ILE A 66 -5.22 -11.18 -3.04
C ILE A 66 -5.25 -9.66 -3.02
N SER A 67 -6.32 -9.08 -2.51
CA SER A 67 -6.50 -7.64 -2.29
C SER A 67 -6.86 -7.36 -0.84
N SER A 68 -6.65 -6.11 -0.40
CA SER A 68 -7.05 -5.61 0.94
C SER A 68 -6.47 -6.42 2.12
N VAL A 69 -5.32 -7.07 1.93
CA VAL A 69 -4.70 -7.95 2.94
C VAL A 69 -4.34 -7.21 4.24
N LYS A 70 -4.16 -5.89 4.18
CA LYS A 70 -3.90 -5.03 5.35
C LYS A 70 -5.00 -5.14 6.41
N ARG A 71 -6.25 -5.46 6.04
CA ARG A 71 -7.36 -5.70 6.98
C ARG A 71 -7.11 -6.87 7.91
N PHE A 72 -6.22 -7.79 7.55
CA PHE A 72 -5.89 -9.00 8.34
C PHE A 72 -4.57 -8.90 9.10
N MET A 73 -3.82 -7.82 8.92
CA MET A 73 -2.53 -7.60 9.57
C MET A 73 -2.67 -7.61 11.09
N GLY A 74 -1.90 -8.46 11.77
CA GLY A 74 -1.86 -8.55 13.24
C GLY A 74 -3.16 -9.00 13.90
N ARG A 75 -4.11 -9.56 13.14
CA ARG A 75 -5.39 -10.06 13.64
C ARG A 75 -5.39 -11.56 13.84
N ARG A 76 -6.24 -12.04 14.75
CA ARG A 76 -6.53 -13.46 14.92
C ARG A 76 -7.69 -13.91 14.04
N PHE A 77 -7.73 -15.19 13.71
CA PHE A 77 -8.75 -15.73 12.81
C PHE A 77 -10.19 -15.59 13.37
N ASN A 78 -10.35 -15.71 14.69
CA ASN A 78 -11.65 -15.50 15.35
C ASN A 78 -12.15 -14.05 15.25
N GLU A 79 -11.26 -13.06 15.06
CA GLU A 79 -11.59 -11.63 14.90
C GLU A 79 -12.10 -11.27 13.49
N ILE A 80 -11.99 -12.19 12.50
CA ILE A 80 -12.35 -11.94 11.10
C ILE A 80 -13.48 -12.84 10.57
N THR A 81 -14.16 -13.58 11.46
CA THR A 81 -15.11 -14.63 11.08
C THR A 81 -16.25 -14.13 10.19
N GLU A 82 -16.73 -12.90 10.39
CA GLU A 82 -17.79 -12.30 9.59
C GLU A 82 -17.29 -11.76 8.24
N GLU A 83 -16.02 -11.36 8.17
CA GLU A 83 -15.42 -10.72 6.98
C GLU A 83 -14.99 -11.73 5.92
N LYS A 84 -14.62 -12.96 6.31
CA LYS A 84 -14.01 -13.97 5.42
C LYS A 84 -14.86 -14.36 4.21
N SER A 85 -16.19 -14.24 4.29
CA SER A 85 -17.11 -14.59 3.19
C SER A 85 -17.21 -13.54 2.08
N HIS A 86 -16.55 -12.39 2.26
CA HIS A 86 -16.62 -11.25 1.32
C HIS A 86 -15.47 -11.24 0.30
N TRP A 87 -14.57 -12.22 0.40
CA TRP A 87 -13.37 -12.30 -0.44
C TRP A 87 -13.47 -13.47 -1.40
N SER A 88 -12.97 -13.28 -2.61
CA SER A 88 -12.90 -14.34 -3.64
C SER A 88 -11.81 -15.38 -3.35
N TYR A 89 -10.81 -15.04 -2.53
CA TYR A 89 -9.73 -15.92 -2.12
C TYR A 89 -10.01 -16.56 -0.75
N LYS A 90 -9.35 -17.68 -0.49
CA LYS A 90 -9.60 -18.52 0.69
C LYS A 90 -8.78 -18.06 1.89
N ILE A 91 -9.47 -17.66 2.96
CA ILE A 91 -8.87 -17.31 4.26
C ILE A 91 -9.08 -18.49 5.22
N VAL A 92 -8.01 -18.93 5.86
CA VAL A 92 -7.99 -20.11 6.75
C VAL A 92 -7.33 -19.77 8.08
N GLN A 93 -7.61 -20.60 9.09
CA GLN A 93 -6.95 -20.53 10.38
C GLN A 93 -5.60 -21.22 10.33
N GLY A 94 -4.56 -20.53 10.76
CA GLY A 94 -3.23 -21.07 10.98
C GLY A 94 -3.01 -21.46 12.44
N GLU A 95 -1.76 -21.80 12.77
CA GLU A 95 -1.34 -22.09 14.15
C GLU A 95 -1.56 -20.85 15.04
N ASN A 96 -1.83 -21.08 16.32
CA ASN A 96 -2.10 -20.05 17.32
C ASN A 96 -3.20 -19.05 16.93
N ASP A 97 -4.23 -19.54 16.22
CA ASP A 97 -5.37 -18.72 15.76
C ASP A 97 -4.96 -17.56 14.81
N THR A 98 -3.86 -17.72 14.07
CA THR A 98 -3.40 -16.72 13.11
C THR A 98 -4.22 -16.77 11.82
N VAL A 99 -4.30 -15.62 11.13
CA VAL A 99 -4.90 -15.56 9.80
C VAL A 99 -3.90 -16.04 8.76
N ARG A 100 -4.35 -16.89 7.85
CA ARG A 100 -3.59 -17.34 6.68
C ARG A 100 -4.44 -17.21 5.41
N VAL A 101 -3.77 -16.92 4.30
CA VAL A 101 -4.37 -16.98 2.96
C VAL A 101 -3.87 -18.25 2.28
N SER A 102 -4.80 -19.10 1.87
CA SER A 102 -4.47 -20.37 1.19
C SER A 102 -4.41 -20.16 -0.32
N ILE A 103 -3.24 -20.37 -0.90
CA ILE A 103 -2.98 -20.29 -2.34
C ILE A 103 -2.39 -21.63 -2.77
N ASP A 104 -3.10 -22.35 -3.60
CA ASP A 104 -2.75 -23.72 -3.99
C ASP A 104 -2.42 -24.57 -2.74
N ASP A 105 -1.21 -25.13 -2.65
CA ASP A 105 -0.77 -25.97 -1.53
C ASP A 105 -0.02 -25.19 -0.43
N ARG A 106 0.04 -23.86 -0.50
CA ARG A 106 0.77 -23.03 0.46
C ARG A 106 -0.15 -22.06 1.20
N MET A 107 0.16 -21.86 2.49
CA MET A 107 -0.48 -20.87 3.34
C MET A 107 0.44 -19.66 3.54
N TYR A 108 -0.04 -18.48 3.17
CA TYR A 108 0.69 -17.22 3.32
C TYR A 108 0.16 -16.42 4.51
N THR A 109 1.04 -15.73 5.21
CA THR A 109 0.65 -14.75 6.21
C THR A 109 0.25 -13.43 5.56
N PRO A 110 -0.57 -12.59 6.22
CA PRO A 110 -0.79 -11.21 5.77
C PRO A 110 0.51 -10.41 5.63
N GLN A 111 1.51 -10.69 6.49
CA GLN A 111 2.83 -10.06 6.44
C GLN A 111 3.60 -10.43 5.16
N GLU A 112 3.62 -11.71 4.77
CA GLU A 112 4.28 -12.15 3.52
C GLU A 112 3.66 -11.48 2.28
N ILE A 113 2.33 -11.40 2.22
CA ILE A 113 1.63 -10.78 1.08
C ILE A 113 1.86 -9.27 1.08
N SER A 114 1.82 -8.61 2.24
CA SER A 114 2.16 -7.18 2.37
C SER A 114 3.63 -6.92 2.02
N ALA A 115 4.54 -7.82 2.38
CA ALA A 115 5.95 -7.74 2.00
C ALA A 115 6.15 -7.75 0.49
N MET A 116 5.35 -8.51 -0.27
CA MET A 116 5.40 -8.49 -1.73
C MET A 116 5.02 -7.12 -2.31
N VAL A 117 4.03 -6.44 -1.71
CA VAL A 117 3.70 -5.05 -2.07
C VAL A 117 4.84 -4.10 -1.71
N LEU A 118 5.43 -4.24 -0.52
CA LEU A 118 6.58 -3.43 -0.09
C LEU A 118 7.81 -3.66 -0.97
N GLN A 119 8.06 -4.88 -1.44
CA GLN A 119 9.11 -5.18 -2.43
C GLN A 119 8.88 -4.42 -3.74
N LYS A 120 7.63 -4.33 -4.22
CA LYS A 120 7.30 -3.54 -5.40
C LYS A 120 7.57 -2.05 -5.16
N MET A 121 7.25 -1.52 -3.97
CA MET A 121 7.56 -0.12 -3.62
C MET A 121 9.06 0.12 -3.54
N LYS A 122 9.82 -0.79 -2.90
CA LYS A 122 11.27 -0.78 -2.86
C LYS A 122 11.85 -0.74 -4.26
N LYS A 123 11.44 -1.68 -5.12
CA LYS A 123 11.91 -1.76 -6.50
C LYS A 123 11.59 -0.49 -7.30
N THR A 124 10.38 0.05 -7.17
CA THR A 124 9.99 1.31 -7.80
C THR A 124 10.94 2.45 -7.40
N ALA A 125 11.31 2.51 -6.11
CA ALA A 125 12.26 3.51 -5.63
C ALA A 125 13.70 3.26 -6.13
N GLU A 126 14.15 2.01 -6.18
CA GLU A 126 15.46 1.63 -6.71
C GLU A 126 15.59 1.91 -8.21
N ASP A 127 14.57 1.61 -8.99
CA ASP A 127 14.52 1.91 -10.44
C ASP A 127 14.59 3.43 -10.69
N TYR A 128 13.94 4.24 -9.84
CA TYR A 128 13.97 5.69 -9.92
C TYR A 128 15.31 6.28 -9.47
N LEU A 129 15.86 5.81 -8.35
CA LEU A 129 17.08 6.35 -7.74
C LEU A 129 18.37 5.82 -8.41
N GLY A 130 18.29 4.71 -9.15
CA GLY A 130 19.45 4.03 -9.74
C GLY A 130 20.39 3.40 -8.70
N THR A 131 19.94 3.21 -7.46
CA THR A 131 20.73 2.66 -6.35
C THR A 131 19.88 1.76 -5.47
N GLU A 132 20.53 0.81 -4.78
CA GLU A 132 19.87 -0.04 -3.80
C GLU A 132 19.26 0.79 -2.66
N VAL A 133 18.05 0.42 -2.23
CA VAL A 133 17.32 1.03 -1.11
C VAL A 133 17.21 0.01 0.02
N THR A 134 17.77 0.35 1.17
CA THR A 134 17.79 -0.53 2.36
C THR A 134 16.89 -0.06 3.49
N ASP A 135 16.56 1.23 3.53
CA ASP A 135 15.92 1.86 4.68
C ASP A 135 14.58 2.50 4.28
N ALA A 136 13.56 2.33 5.12
CA ALA A 136 12.24 2.88 4.89
C ALA A 136 11.57 3.41 6.17
N VAL A 137 10.71 4.41 5.98
CA VAL A 137 9.63 4.79 6.90
C VAL A 137 8.34 4.22 6.32
N ILE A 138 7.56 3.49 7.12
CA ILE A 138 6.30 2.88 6.68
C ILE A 138 5.16 3.43 7.53
N THR A 139 4.01 3.73 6.92
CA THR A 139 2.86 4.26 7.63
C THR A 139 1.88 3.17 8.05
N VAL A 140 1.14 3.48 9.11
CA VAL A 140 0.04 2.65 9.63
C VAL A 140 -1.12 3.55 10.03
N PRO A 141 -2.36 3.04 10.02
CA PRO A 141 -3.50 3.73 10.62
C PRO A 141 -3.21 4.11 12.08
N ALA A 142 -3.66 5.30 12.50
CA ALA A 142 -3.37 5.78 13.85
C ALA A 142 -3.97 4.86 14.92
N TYR A 143 -5.12 4.27 14.64
CA TYR A 143 -5.83 3.39 15.56
C TYR A 143 -5.40 1.91 15.50
N PHE A 144 -4.30 1.61 14.76
CA PHE A 144 -3.69 0.28 14.81
C PHE A 144 -3.15 -0.02 16.20
N ASN A 145 -3.49 -1.22 16.70
CA ASN A 145 -2.94 -1.75 17.94
C ASN A 145 -1.47 -2.21 17.76
N ASP A 146 -0.83 -2.54 18.87
CA ASP A 146 0.58 -2.97 18.89
C ASP A 146 0.85 -4.17 17.96
N ALA A 147 -0.03 -5.18 17.98
CA ALA A 147 0.06 -6.35 17.12
C ALA A 147 0.07 -6.01 15.61
N GLN A 148 -0.75 -5.05 15.20
CA GLN A 148 -0.86 -4.61 13.81
C GLN A 148 0.37 -3.78 13.38
N ARG A 149 0.90 -2.94 14.28
CA ARG A 149 2.15 -2.17 14.08
C ARG A 149 3.34 -3.09 13.91
N GLN A 150 3.48 -4.07 14.80
CA GLN A 150 4.55 -5.06 14.75
C GLN A 150 4.46 -5.91 13.47
N ALA A 151 3.27 -6.38 13.08
CA ALA A 151 3.07 -7.12 11.83
C ALA A 151 3.45 -6.29 10.59
N THR A 152 3.19 -4.97 10.60
CA THR A 152 3.60 -4.08 9.52
C THR A 152 5.11 -3.93 9.46
N LYS A 153 5.78 -3.82 10.62
CA LYS A 153 7.24 -3.78 10.70
C LYS A 153 7.85 -5.07 10.17
N GLU A 154 7.32 -6.23 10.56
CA GLU A 154 7.73 -7.56 10.08
C GLU A 154 7.59 -7.68 8.55
N ALA A 155 6.48 -7.18 7.98
CA ALA A 155 6.31 -7.15 6.54
C ALA A 155 7.42 -6.32 5.84
N GLY A 156 7.81 -5.19 6.41
CA GLY A 156 8.95 -4.39 5.93
C GLY A 156 10.27 -5.17 6.00
N GLU A 157 10.52 -5.85 7.11
CA GLU A 157 11.72 -6.67 7.29
C GLU A 157 11.76 -7.86 6.32
N ILE A 158 10.63 -8.55 6.09
CA ILE A 158 10.48 -9.63 5.10
C ILE A 158 10.73 -9.09 3.68
N ALA A 159 10.32 -7.85 3.39
CA ALA A 159 10.59 -7.19 2.12
C ALA A 159 12.07 -6.79 1.91
N GLY A 160 12.93 -7.02 2.91
CA GLY A 160 14.35 -6.65 2.87
C GLY A 160 14.58 -5.15 3.13
N LEU A 161 13.70 -4.52 3.91
CA LEU A 161 13.82 -3.12 4.34
C LEU A 161 14.14 -3.04 5.83
N ASN A 162 15.09 -2.19 6.20
CA ASN A 162 15.26 -1.75 7.58
C ASN A 162 14.18 -0.71 7.89
N VAL A 163 13.15 -1.08 8.62
CA VAL A 163 12.08 -0.17 9.00
C VAL A 163 12.61 0.77 10.09
N ARG A 164 13.00 1.98 9.66
CA ARG A 164 13.61 2.99 10.53
C ARG A 164 12.59 3.63 11.46
N ARG A 165 11.34 3.76 10.98
CA ARG A 165 10.22 4.25 11.76
C ARG A 165 8.88 3.76 11.20
N ILE A 166 7.94 3.48 12.09
CA ILE A 166 6.51 3.36 11.81
C ILE A 166 5.87 4.70 12.19
N VAL A 167 5.09 5.30 11.29
CA VAL A 167 4.43 6.60 11.49
C VAL A 167 2.94 6.46 11.25
N ASN A 168 2.13 7.14 12.05
CA ASN A 168 0.68 7.15 11.83
C ASN A 168 0.31 7.92 10.56
N GLU A 169 -0.63 7.39 9.75
CA GLU A 169 -1.08 7.96 8.48
C GLU A 169 -1.55 9.42 8.63
N PRO A 170 -2.46 9.77 9.58
CA PRO A 170 -2.88 11.16 9.75
C PRO A 170 -1.74 12.07 10.22
N THR A 171 -0.78 11.55 10.96
CA THR A 171 0.40 12.30 11.41
C THR A 171 1.35 12.57 10.25
N ALA A 172 1.57 11.59 9.36
CA ALA A 172 2.32 11.79 8.12
C ALA A 172 1.63 12.83 7.23
N ALA A 173 0.30 12.75 7.09
CA ALA A 173 -0.46 13.75 6.32
C ALA A 173 -0.33 15.17 6.90
N ALA A 174 -0.34 15.30 8.23
CA ALA A 174 -0.11 16.58 8.90
C ALA A 174 1.29 17.14 8.63
N LEU A 175 2.33 16.30 8.63
CA LEU A 175 3.70 16.69 8.26
C LEU A 175 3.75 17.26 6.84
N ALA A 176 3.15 16.56 5.87
CA ALA A 176 3.10 17.01 4.48
C ALA A 176 2.33 18.32 4.32
N TYR A 177 1.21 18.47 5.05
CA TYR A 177 0.41 19.70 5.04
C TYR A 177 1.13 20.90 5.65
N GLY A 178 1.88 20.67 6.74
CA GLY A 178 2.46 21.74 7.56
C GLY A 178 3.91 22.10 7.20
N LEU A 179 4.58 21.35 6.30
CA LEU A 179 6.00 21.55 6.01
C LEU A 179 6.33 23.00 5.60
N ASP A 180 5.48 23.60 4.76
CA ASP A 180 5.65 24.97 4.25
C ASP A 180 5.08 26.04 5.18
N LYS A 181 4.41 25.66 6.28
CA LYS A 181 3.69 26.56 7.17
C LYS A 181 4.50 26.92 8.42
N LYS A 182 5.73 27.34 8.22
CA LYS A 182 6.60 27.80 9.31
C LYS A 182 6.01 29.07 9.94
N ASN A 183 6.02 29.15 11.28
CA ASN A 183 5.51 30.27 12.10
C ASN A 183 3.98 30.45 12.10
N ILE A 184 3.20 29.39 11.91
CA ILE A 184 1.74 29.42 12.05
C ILE A 184 1.37 28.46 13.18
N GLU A 185 0.70 28.96 14.21
CA GLU A 185 0.06 28.13 15.22
C GLU A 185 -1.34 27.76 14.72
N GLN A 186 -1.62 26.46 14.57
CA GLN A 186 -2.91 25.95 14.10
C GLN A 186 -3.31 24.68 14.86
N LYS A 187 -4.61 24.58 15.15
CA LYS A 187 -5.25 23.35 15.59
C LYS A 187 -5.93 22.71 14.39
N ILE A 188 -5.48 21.51 14.02
CA ILE A 188 -6.01 20.83 12.84
C ILE A 188 -6.68 19.51 13.22
N ALA A 189 -7.69 19.15 12.43
CA ALA A 189 -8.27 17.82 12.44
C ALA A 189 -7.89 17.12 11.13
N VAL A 190 -7.26 15.95 11.22
CA VAL A 190 -6.98 15.10 10.06
C VAL A 190 -8.02 13.99 10.02
N PHE A 191 -8.90 14.04 9.03
CA PHE A 191 -9.96 13.07 8.79
C PHE A 191 -9.51 12.14 7.68
N ASP A 192 -9.07 10.94 8.04
CA ASP A 192 -8.55 9.93 7.11
C ASP A 192 -9.55 8.80 6.93
N LEU A 193 -10.21 8.76 5.77
CA LEU A 193 -11.08 7.67 5.37
C LEU A 193 -10.46 6.93 4.18
N GLY A 194 -9.71 5.90 4.50
CA GLY A 194 -9.00 5.06 3.55
C GLY A 194 -9.86 3.96 2.92
N GLY A 195 -9.20 2.91 2.41
CA GLY A 195 -9.88 1.74 1.83
C GLY A 195 -10.43 0.79 2.88
N GLY A 196 -9.79 0.66 4.04
CA GLY A 196 -10.15 -0.31 5.07
C GLY A 196 -10.34 0.25 6.47
N THR A 197 -9.86 1.47 6.74
CA THR A 197 -9.87 2.10 8.06
C THR A 197 -10.35 3.54 7.97
N PHE A 198 -10.89 4.00 9.09
CA PHE A 198 -11.19 5.39 9.35
C PHE A 198 -10.41 5.86 10.58
N ASP A 199 -9.68 6.96 10.46
CA ASP A 199 -8.95 7.59 11.54
C ASP A 199 -9.27 9.09 11.61
N ILE A 200 -9.36 9.62 12.82
CA ILE A 200 -9.43 11.05 13.11
C ILE A 200 -8.35 11.39 14.12
N SER A 201 -7.51 12.35 13.80
CA SER A 201 -6.49 12.87 14.72
C SER A 201 -6.61 14.37 14.87
N ILE A 202 -6.47 14.83 16.10
CA ILE A 202 -6.44 16.25 16.45
C ILE A 202 -5.00 16.61 16.80
N LEU A 203 -4.47 17.64 16.14
CA LEU A 203 -3.07 18.04 16.29
C LEU A 203 -2.96 19.55 16.52
N ASP A 204 -1.93 19.91 17.28
CA ASP A 204 -1.41 21.27 17.36
C ASP A 204 -0.16 21.37 16.46
N LEU A 205 -0.16 22.37 15.60
CA LEU A 205 0.96 22.72 14.74
C LEU A 205 1.51 24.07 15.17
N GLY A 206 2.81 24.16 15.44
CA GLY A 206 3.45 25.44 15.78
C GLY A 206 4.96 25.32 15.79
N ASP A 207 5.68 26.29 15.23
CA ASP A 207 7.14 26.42 15.24
C ASP A 207 7.91 25.14 14.83
N GLY A 208 7.38 24.40 13.84
CA GLY A 208 7.97 23.14 13.38
C GLY A 208 7.64 21.91 14.27
N VAL A 209 6.83 22.11 15.33
CA VAL A 209 6.36 21.02 16.19
C VAL A 209 4.98 20.54 15.70
N PHE A 210 4.84 19.25 15.52
CA PHE A 210 3.61 18.55 15.17
C PHE A 210 3.23 17.68 16.35
N GLU A 211 2.34 18.15 17.20
CA GLU A 211 1.92 17.45 18.42
C GLU A 211 0.52 16.85 18.23
N VAL A 212 0.43 15.52 18.22
CA VAL A 212 -0.86 14.83 18.26
C VAL A 212 -1.43 14.98 19.68
N LYS A 213 -2.63 15.56 19.80
CA LYS A 213 -3.34 15.70 21.08
C LYS A 213 -4.22 14.51 21.38
N SER A 214 -4.86 13.97 20.33
CA SER A 214 -5.68 12.77 20.45
C SER A 214 -5.84 12.11 19.09
N THR A 215 -6.12 10.81 19.12
CA THR A 215 -6.53 10.03 17.94
C THR A 215 -7.64 9.07 18.31
N ASN A 216 -8.55 8.81 17.38
CA ASN A 216 -9.60 7.82 17.48
C ASN A 216 -9.93 7.27 16.09
N GLY A 217 -10.66 6.16 15.99
CA GLY A 217 -10.94 5.59 14.68
C GLY A 217 -11.81 4.34 14.71
N ASP A 218 -11.98 3.78 13.51
CA ASP A 218 -12.68 2.52 13.28
C ASP A 218 -11.89 1.68 12.26
N THR A 219 -11.28 0.60 12.73
CA THR A 219 -10.44 -0.29 11.90
C THR A 219 -11.25 -1.20 10.96
N HIS A 220 -12.58 -1.04 10.93
CA HIS A 220 -13.52 -1.80 10.10
C HIS A 220 -14.44 -0.86 9.31
N LEU A 221 -13.98 0.32 8.99
CA LEU A 221 -14.73 1.32 8.22
C LEU A 221 -13.83 1.94 7.16
N GLY A 222 -14.12 1.67 5.89
CA GLY A 222 -13.38 2.20 4.76
C GLY A 222 -14.06 1.97 3.43
N GLY A 223 -13.37 2.26 2.35
CA GLY A 223 -13.87 2.14 0.98
C GLY A 223 -14.42 0.77 0.62
N ASP A 224 -13.78 -0.31 1.12
CA ASP A 224 -14.23 -1.69 0.91
C ASP A 224 -15.63 -1.95 1.51
N ASP A 225 -15.97 -1.27 2.62
CA ASP A 225 -17.28 -1.42 3.26
C ASP A 225 -18.36 -0.72 2.45
N PHE A 226 -18.05 0.45 1.83
CA PHE A 226 -18.93 1.12 0.87
C PHE A 226 -19.11 0.29 -0.40
N ASP A 227 -18.05 -0.34 -0.91
CA ASP A 227 -18.12 -1.25 -2.06
C ASP A 227 -18.99 -2.46 -1.74
N LYS A 228 -18.86 -3.03 -0.54
CA LYS A 228 -19.68 -4.15 -0.08
C LYS A 228 -21.18 -3.82 -0.10
N VAL A 229 -21.55 -2.65 0.37
CA VAL A 229 -22.96 -2.21 0.36
C VAL A 229 -23.52 -2.17 -1.07
N ILE A 230 -22.75 -1.66 -2.03
CA ILE A 230 -23.15 -1.65 -3.44
C ILE A 230 -23.18 -3.08 -4.00
N MET A 231 -22.15 -3.88 -3.71
CA MET A 231 -22.06 -5.28 -4.16
C MET A 231 -23.24 -6.10 -3.67
N ASP A 232 -23.60 -6.00 -2.39
CA ASP A 232 -24.75 -6.69 -1.81
C ASP A 232 -26.06 -6.24 -2.47
N PHE A 233 -26.23 -4.94 -2.70
CA PHE A 233 -27.38 -4.41 -3.41
C PHE A 233 -27.50 -5.00 -4.84
N LEU A 234 -26.41 -5.06 -5.61
CA LEU A 234 -26.39 -5.63 -6.95
C LEU A 234 -26.72 -7.13 -6.94
N ALA A 235 -26.14 -7.87 -6.01
CA ALA A 235 -26.38 -9.31 -5.88
C ALA A 235 -27.83 -9.61 -5.47
N ASP A 236 -28.41 -8.81 -4.57
CA ASP A 236 -29.79 -8.97 -4.12
C ASP A 236 -30.80 -8.59 -5.22
N GLU A 237 -30.55 -7.53 -6.00
CA GLU A 237 -31.40 -7.19 -7.14
C GLU A 237 -31.36 -8.28 -8.23
N PHE A 238 -30.17 -8.83 -8.52
CA PHE A 238 -30.04 -9.94 -9.46
C PHE A 238 -30.75 -11.20 -8.95
N LYS A 239 -30.61 -11.50 -7.67
CA LYS A 239 -31.30 -12.65 -7.02
C LYS A 239 -32.81 -12.53 -7.06
N LYS A 240 -33.37 -11.32 -6.96
CA LYS A 240 -34.82 -11.06 -7.12
C LYS A 240 -35.28 -11.33 -8.55
N GLN A 241 -34.46 -11.00 -9.56
CA GLN A 241 -34.81 -11.15 -10.97
C GLN A 241 -34.63 -12.58 -11.50
N GLU A 242 -33.53 -13.23 -11.12
CA GLU A 242 -33.06 -14.49 -11.72
C GLU A 242 -33.04 -15.67 -10.70
N ALA A 243 -33.39 -15.44 -9.43
CA ALA A 243 -33.33 -16.43 -8.34
C ALA A 243 -31.93 -17.02 -8.07
N ILE A 244 -30.86 -16.35 -8.50
CA ILE A 244 -29.46 -16.79 -8.38
C ILE A 244 -28.69 -15.84 -7.49
N ASP A 245 -27.90 -16.36 -6.55
CA ASP A 245 -27.03 -15.58 -5.70
C ASP A 245 -25.60 -15.58 -6.26
N LEU A 246 -25.22 -14.47 -6.91
CA LEU A 246 -23.92 -14.28 -7.56
C LEU A 246 -22.74 -14.33 -6.57
N ARG A 247 -22.98 -14.16 -5.27
CA ARG A 247 -21.91 -14.21 -4.23
C ARG A 247 -21.34 -15.62 -4.02
N LYS A 248 -21.99 -16.65 -4.57
CA LYS A 248 -21.53 -18.05 -4.49
C LYS A 248 -20.53 -18.43 -5.59
N ASP A 249 -20.37 -17.63 -6.60
CA ASP A 249 -19.42 -17.82 -7.70
C ASP A 249 -18.26 -16.83 -7.54
N PRO A 250 -17.02 -17.29 -7.32
CA PRO A 250 -15.87 -16.42 -7.11
C PRO A 250 -15.62 -15.43 -8.26
N MET A 251 -15.86 -15.84 -9.52
CA MET A 251 -15.70 -14.95 -10.67
C MET A 251 -16.80 -13.88 -10.71
N ALA A 252 -18.04 -14.26 -10.45
CA ALA A 252 -19.15 -13.32 -10.38
C ALA A 252 -18.97 -12.36 -9.20
N LEU A 253 -18.56 -12.86 -8.03
CA LEU A 253 -18.26 -12.06 -6.84
C LEU A 253 -17.17 -11.01 -7.13
N GLN A 254 -16.08 -11.41 -7.77
CA GLN A 254 -14.99 -10.50 -8.14
C GLN A 254 -15.47 -9.42 -9.13
N ARG A 255 -16.26 -9.78 -10.12
CA ARG A 255 -16.86 -8.83 -11.07
C ARG A 255 -17.84 -7.87 -10.41
N LEU A 256 -18.63 -8.34 -9.44
CA LEU A 256 -19.48 -7.48 -8.62
C LEU A 256 -18.65 -6.48 -7.79
N LYS A 257 -17.55 -6.94 -7.16
CA LYS A 257 -16.65 -6.09 -6.38
C LYS A 257 -16.04 -4.98 -7.24
N GLU A 258 -15.50 -5.32 -8.40
CA GLU A 258 -14.92 -4.32 -9.32
C GLU A 258 -15.97 -3.32 -9.84
N ALA A 259 -17.18 -3.80 -10.16
CA ALA A 259 -18.28 -2.93 -10.57
C ALA A 259 -18.76 -2.01 -9.44
N ALA A 260 -18.77 -2.50 -8.20
CA ALA A 260 -19.12 -1.71 -7.02
C ALA A 260 -18.08 -0.61 -6.75
N GLU A 261 -16.78 -0.95 -6.77
CA GLU A 261 -15.67 0.02 -6.64
C GLU A 261 -15.79 1.10 -7.72
N LYS A 262 -15.96 0.68 -8.98
CA LYS A 262 -16.13 1.61 -10.11
C LYS A 262 -17.34 2.51 -9.93
N ALA A 263 -18.49 1.95 -9.57
CA ALA A 263 -19.71 2.72 -9.33
C ALA A 263 -19.55 3.73 -8.21
N LYS A 264 -18.92 3.36 -7.08
CA LYS A 264 -18.59 4.28 -5.98
C LYS A 264 -17.74 5.46 -6.46
N VAL A 265 -16.71 5.20 -7.25
CA VAL A 265 -15.82 6.25 -7.80
C VAL A 265 -16.61 7.15 -8.76
N GLU A 266 -17.38 6.60 -9.69
CA GLU A 266 -18.18 7.38 -10.64
C GLU A 266 -19.25 8.22 -9.95
N LEU A 267 -19.92 7.69 -8.91
CA LEU A 267 -20.91 8.42 -8.11
C LEU A 267 -20.32 9.55 -7.27
N SER A 268 -19.00 9.61 -7.11
CA SER A 268 -18.33 10.77 -6.48
C SER A 268 -18.36 12.01 -7.38
N SER A 269 -18.44 11.85 -8.70
CA SER A 269 -18.52 12.96 -9.67
C SER A 269 -19.88 13.05 -10.38
N SER A 270 -20.59 11.92 -10.56
CA SER A 270 -21.87 11.85 -11.28
C SER A 270 -23.04 11.62 -10.33
N SER A 271 -24.26 12.05 -10.73
CA SER A 271 -25.49 11.80 -9.96
C SER A 271 -26.03 10.39 -10.12
N GLU A 272 -25.67 9.70 -11.21
CA GLU A 272 -26.02 8.31 -11.48
C GLU A 272 -24.92 7.61 -12.30
N THR A 273 -24.88 6.29 -12.22
CA THR A 273 -24.03 5.43 -13.05
C THR A 273 -24.80 4.20 -13.52
N GLU A 274 -24.41 3.64 -14.66
CA GLU A 274 -24.93 2.38 -15.18
C GLU A 274 -23.91 1.27 -14.91
N ILE A 275 -24.37 0.23 -14.25
CA ILE A 275 -23.60 -0.99 -14.00
C ILE A 275 -24.05 -2.01 -15.04
N ASN A 276 -23.14 -2.40 -15.93
CA ASN A 276 -23.40 -3.35 -17.02
C ASN A 276 -22.38 -4.48 -16.95
N LEU A 277 -22.82 -5.66 -16.53
CA LEU A 277 -22.01 -6.87 -16.39
C LEU A 277 -22.58 -7.96 -17.33
N PRO A 278 -22.20 -7.94 -18.61
CA PRO A 278 -22.62 -8.96 -19.57
C PRO A 278 -22.03 -10.32 -19.19
N TYR A 279 -22.79 -11.39 -19.38
CA TYR A 279 -22.36 -12.78 -19.10
C TYR A 279 -21.85 -12.94 -17.66
N ILE A 280 -22.58 -12.38 -16.68
CA ILE A 280 -22.16 -12.44 -15.26
C ILE A 280 -22.19 -13.87 -14.73
N THR A 281 -23.14 -14.67 -15.19
CA THR A 281 -23.27 -16.11 -14.92
C THR A 281 -24.02 -16.80 -16.06
N ALA A 282 -24.11 -18.13 -16.01
CA ALA A 282 -24.92 -18.93 -16.93
C ALA A 282 -25.75 -19.95 -16.16
N VAL A 283 -27.00 -20.19 -16.61
CA VAL A 283 -27.90 -21.19 -16.05
C VAL A 283 -28.37 -22.09 -17.18
N ASP A 284 -28.18 -23.39 -17.03
CA ASP A 284 -28.49 -24.39 -18.05
C ASP A 284 -27.93 -24.03 -19.44
N GLY A 285 -26.71 -23.42 -19.45
CA GLY A 285 -26.07 -22.96 -20.67
C GLY A 285 -26.59 -21.62 -21.23
N VAL A 286 -27.58 -21.00 -20.58
CA VAL A 286 -28.13 -19.70 -20.99
C VAL A 286 -27.38 -18.59 -20.23
N PRO A 287 -26.70 -17.67 -20.94
CA PRO A 287 -26.01 -16.56 -20.31
C PRO A 287 -27.00 -15.58 -19.66
N LYS A 288 -26.62 -15.08 -18.49
CA LYS A 288 -27.34 -14.05 -17.75
C LYS A 288 -26.51 -12.78 -17.67
N HIS A 289 -27.19 -11.65 -17.67
CA HIS A 289 -26.58 -10.32 -17.68
C HIS A 289 -27.12 -9.51 -16.49
N LEU A 290 -26.28 -8.72 -15.86
CA LEU A 290 -26.72 -7.72 -14.88
C LEU A 290 -26.58 -6.33 -15.51
N VAL A 291 -27.71 -5.66 -15.69
CA VAL A 291 -27.77 -4.26 -16.13
C VAL A 291 -28.62 -3.49 -15.12
N LEU A 292 -28.04 -2.51 -14.45
CA LEU A 292 -28.71 -1.77 -13.41
C LEU A 292 -28.20 -0.33 -13.32
N LYS A 293 -29.10 0.63 -13.11
CA LYS A 293 -28.74 2.03 -12.82
C LYS A 293 -28.72 2.24 -11.31
N LEU A 294 -27.65 2.89 -10.85
CA LEU A 294 -27.48 3.27 -9.45
C LEU A 294 -27.33 4.79 -9.37
N THR A 295 -28.20 5.45 -8.58
CA THR A 295 -28.07 6.87 -8.32
C THR A 295 -27.24 7.11 -7.05
N ARG A 296 -26.57 8.28 -6.97
CA ARG A 296 -25.86 8.72 -5.78
C ARG A 296 -26.76 8.71 -4.54
N ALA A 297 -27.99 9.23 -4.66
CA ALA A 297 -28.95 9.25 -3.55
C ALA A 297 -29.28 7.83 -3.04
N LYS A 298 -29.40 6.84 -3.96
CA LYS A 298 -29.61 5.44 -3.57
C LYS A 298 -28.39 4.87 -2.86
N PHE A 299 -27.20 5.11 -3.38
CA PHE A 299 -25.93 4.71 -2.73
C PHE A 299 -25.81 5.30 -1.33
N GLU A 300 -26.02 6.61 -1.20
CA GLU A 300 -25.96 7.30 0.10
C GLU A 300 -26.98 6.74 1.10
N SER A 301 -28.19 6.45 0.66
CA SER A 301 -29.22 5.80 1.49
C SER A 301 -28.83 4.38 1.91
N LEU A 302 -28.20 3.60 1.03
CA LEU A 302 -27.72 2.25 1.38
C LEU A 302 -26.57 2.28 2.38
N ALA A 303 -25.70 3.31 2.31
CA ALA A 303 -24.50 3.46 3.11
C ALA A 303 -24.68 4.38 4.35
N ASP A 304 -25.91 4.82 4.67
CA ASP A 304 -26.18 5.82 5.71
C ASP A 304 -25.56 5.44 7.07
N ASN A 305 -25.65 4.17 7.45
CA ASN A 305 -25.03 3.66 8.68
C ASN A 305 -23.49 3.82 8.67
N LEU A 306 -22.83 3.63 7.52
CA LEU A 306 -21.37 3.77 7.41
C LEU A 306 -20.96 5.23 7.58
N PHE A 307 -21.71 6.16 6.98
CA PHE A 307 -21.47 7.60 7.17
C PHE A 307 -21.65 8.02 8.62
N ALA A 308 -22.69 7.53 9.31
CA ALA A 308 -22.93 7.84 10.71
C ALA A 308 -21.80 7.35 11.64
N ARG A 309 -21.16 6.22 11.31
CA ARG A 309 -20.04 5.66 12.09
C ARG A 309 -18.80 6.57 12.11
N CYS A 310 -18.62 7.44 11.12
CA CYS A 310 -17.50 8.40 11.13
C CYS A 310 -17.62 9.49 12.21
N LEU A 311 -18.82 9.82 12.65
CA LEU A 311 -19.04 10.98 13.53
C LEU A 311 -18.64 10.72 14.99
N LYS A 312 -18.92 9.54 15.49
CA LYS A 312 -18.65 9.19 16.90
C LYS A 312 -17.16 9.28 17.26
N PRO A 313 -16.22 8.74 16.46
CA PRO A 313 -14.79 8.94 16.69
C PRO A 313 -14.37 10.41 16.69
N CYS A 314 -14.97 11.26 15.83
CA CYS A 314 -14.68 12.69 15.81
C CYS A 314 -15.07 13.39 17.13
N GLU A 315 -16.24 13.05 17.69
CA GLU A 315 -16.67 13.57 18.99
C GLU A 315 -15.70 13.18 20.11
N VAL A 316 -15.28 11.90 20.11
CA VAL A 316 -14.37 11.37 21.14
C VAL A 316 -13.00 12.03 21.02
N ALA A 317 -12.43 12.11 19.81
CA ALA A 317 -11.13 12.72 19.59
C ALA A 317 -11.10 14.21 20.03
N LEU A 318 -12.14 14.99 19.70
CA LEU A 318 -12.24 16.39 20.15
C LEU A 318 -12.30 16.49 21.68
N LYS A 319 -13.12 15.64 22.31
CA LYS A 319 -13.23 15.60 23.77
C LYS A 319 -11.91 15.26 24.43
N ASP A 320 -11.20 14.24 23.92
CA ASP A 320 -9.94 13.79 24.49
C ASP A 320 -8.81 14.81 24.27
N ALA A 321 -8.83 15.55 23.15
CA ALA A 321 -7.94 16.69 22.92
C ALA A 321 -8.26 17.90 23.81
N GLY A 322 -9.43 17.93 24.46
CA GLY A 322 -9.90 19.06 25.23
C GLY A 322 -10.32 20.27 24.38
N TYR A 323 -10.66 20.05 23.11
CA TYR A 323 -11.05 21.11 22.19
C TYR A 323 -12.53 21.06 21.82
N SER A 324 -13.13 22.24 21.65
CA SER A 324 -14.40 22.39 20.98
C SER A 324 -14.22 22.42 19.46
N VAL A 325 -15.26 22.10 18.72
CA VAL A 325 -15.28 22.15 17.26
C VAL A 325 -14.84 23.54 16.72
N SER A 326 -15.24 24.62 17.41
CA SER A 326 -14.90 26.01 17.01
C SER A 326 -13.41 26.35 17.12
N GLN A 327 -12.65 25.60 17.92
CA GLN A 327 -11.21 25.81 18.11
C GLN A 327 -10.36 25.14 17.02
N ILE A 328 -10.94 24.25 16.22
CA ILE A 328 -10.24 23.63 15.10
C ILE A 328 -10.13 24.65 13.97
N ASP A 329 -8.92 24.98 13.56
CA ASP A 329 -8.65 25.95 12.50
C ASP A 329 -8.87 25.36 11.11
N GLU A 330 -8.38 24.13 10.87
CA GLU A 330 -8.46 23.45 9.59
C GLU A 330 -8.87 21.98 9.75
N VAL A 331 -9.59 21.45 8.76
CA VAL A 331 -9.92 20.03 8.64
C VAL A 331 -9.33 19.52 7.35
N ILE A 332 -8.40 18.56 7.43
CA ILE A 332 -7.68 17.99 6.29
C ILE A 332 -8.31 16.66 5.95
N LEU A 333 -8.70 16.47 4.69
CA LEU A 333 -9.24 15.20 4.18
C LEU A 333 -8.11 14.36 3.60
N VAL A 334 -8.02 13.13 4.08
CA VAL A 334 -7.05 12.11 3.68
C VAL A 334 -7.79 10.82 3.31
N GLY A 335 -7.12 9.96 2.53
CA GLY A 335 -7.70 8.71 2.06
C GLY A 335 -8.69 8.88 0.89
N GLY A 336 -8.67 7.93 -0.04
CA GLY A 336 -9.45 8.00 -1.28
C GLY A 336 -10.96 8.08 -1.07
N SER A 337 -11.48 7.48 0.02
CA SER A 337 -12.93 7.47 0.33
C SER A 337 -13.42 8.83 0.85
N SER A 338 -12.54 9.72 1.29
CA SER A 338 -12.88 11.11 1.63
C SER A 338 -13.37 11.94 0.43
N ARG A 339 -13.17 11.44 -0.79
CA ARG A 339 -13.68 12.05 -2.03
C ARG A 339 -15.19 11.87 -2.20
N ILE A 340 -15.84 10.95 -1.47
CA ILE A 340 -17.30 10.74 -1.51
C ILE A 340 -18.01 12.04 -1.07
N PRO A 341 -18.92 12.61 -1.90
CA PRO A 341 -19.56 13.89 -1.59
C PRO A 341 -20.27 13.92 -0.22
N LYS A 342 -20.93 12.82 0.15
CA LYS A 342 -21.60 12.71 1.44
C LYS A 342 -20.63 12.77 2.62
N VAL A 343 -19.44 12.19 2.48
CA VAL A 343 -18.38 12.31 3.51
C VAL A 343 -18.00 13.78 3.71
N GLN A 344 -17.78 14.52 2.62
CA GLN A 344 -17.43 15.94 2.67
C GLN A 344 -18.55 16.78 3.31
N GLU A 345 -19.81 16.47 2.99
CA GLU A 345 -20.98 17.13 3.57
C GLU A 345 -21.06 16.91 5.09
N ILE A 346 -20.90 15.66 5.55
CA ILE A 346 -20.97 15.36 6.99
C ILE A 346 -19.82 16.00 7.77
N VAL A 347 -18.61 16.03 7.19
CA VAL A 347 -17.44 16.69 7.78
C VAL A 347 -17.67 18.21 7.86
N GLU A 348 -18.12 18.85 6.77
CA GLU A 348 -18.43 20.28 6.76
C GLU A 348 -19.50 20.61 7.78
N LYS A 349 -20.56 19.80 7.87
CA LYS A 349 -21.65 20.00 8.83
C LYS A 349 -21.18 19.81 10.27
N PHE A 350 -20.33 18.82 10.54
CA PHE A 350 -19.84 18.52 11.89
C PHE A 350 -18.87 19.60 12.39
N PHE A 351 -17.89 19.98 11.57
CA PHE A 351 -16.87 20.96 11.95
C PHE A 351 -17.31 22.42 11.71
N GLY A 352 -18.45 22.66 11.04
CA GLY A 352 -18.95 24.00 10.75
C GLY A 352 -18.09 24.80 9.77
N LYS A 353 -17.19 24.13 9.04
CA LYS A 353 -16.28 24.73 8.05
C LYS A 353 -15.97 23.77 6.91
N LYS A 354 -15.66 24.33 5.74
CA LYS A 354 -15.28 23.52 4.57
C LYS A 354 -13.95 22.83 4.82
N PRO A 355 -13.87 21.52 4.57
CA PRO A 355 -12.60 20.82 4.69
C PRO A 355 -11.60 21.28 3.65
N ASN A 356 -10.32 21.29 4.04
CA ASN A 356 -9.19 21.63 3.18
C ASN A 356 -8.94 20.49 2.17
N ARG A 357 -8.76 20.84 0.90
CA ARG A 357 -8.52 19.94 -0.23
C ARG A 357 -7.25 20.27 -1.00
N SER A 358 -6.35 21.07 -0.41
CA SER A 358 -5.10 21.48 -1.06
C SER A 358 -4.10 20.34 -1.23
N VAL A 359 -4.23 19.29 -0.45
CA VAL A 359 -3.37 18.10 -0.53
C VAL A 359 -4.05 16.99 -1.35
N ASN A 360 -3.25 16.22 -2.08
CA ASN A 360 -3.76 15.03 -2.74
C ASN A 360 -3.95 13.90 -1.71
N PRO A 361 -5.21 13.47 -1.43
CA PRO A 361 -5.48 12.51 -0.37
C PRO A 361 -4.91 11.10 -0.62
N ASP A 362 -4.48 10.80 -1.85
CA ASP A 362 -3.87 9.53 -2.22
C ASP A 362 -2.34 9.52 -2.10
N GLU A 363 -1.70 10.69 -1.93
CA GLU A 363 -0.24 10.85 -1.93
C GLU A 363 0.30 11.48 -0.64
N VAL A 364 -0.53 12.28 0.05
CA VAL A 364 -0.11 13.10 1.18
C VAL A 364 0.53 12.31 2.32
N VAL A 365 0.07 11.08 2.54
CA VAL A 365 0.60 10.17 3.57
C VAL A 365 2.02 9.70 3.19
N ALA A 366 2.22 9.29 1.95
CA ALA A 366 3.55 8.91 1.46
C ALA A 366 4.51 10.10 1.49
N ILE A 367 4.07 11.29 1.10
CA ILE A 367 4.85 12.55 1.17
C ILE A 367 5.33 12.76 2.62
N GLY A 368 4.43 12.67 3.60
CA GLY A 368 4.79 12.81 5.02
C GLY A 368 5.75 11.74 5.52
N ALA A 369 5.60 10.50 5.07
CA ALA A 369 6.56 9.44 5.36
C ALA A 369 7.95 9.73 4.78
N GLY A 370 8.03 10.28 3.55
CA GLY A 370 9.27 10.73 2.94
C GLY A 370 9.94 11.87 3.72
N ILE A 371 9.15 12.87 4.15
CA ILE A 371 9.62 13.96 5.01
C ILE A 371 10.21 13.39 6.31
N GLN A 372 9.53 12.43 6.93
CA GLN A 372 10.06 11.77 8.13
C GLN A 372 11.37 11.02 7.84
N GLY A 373 11.52 10.43 6.66
CA GLY A 373 12.79 9.88 6.19
C GLY A 373 13.88 10.95 6.13
N GLY A 374 13.56 12.13 5.59
CA GLY A 374 14.45 13.29 5.54
C GLY A 374 14.84 13.84 6.92
N VAL A 375 13.91 13.79 7.90
CA VAL A 375 14.23 14.13 9.31
C VAL A 375 15.24 13.15 9.88
N LEU A 376 15.09 11.86 9.62
CA LEU A 376 16.00 10.82 10.11
C LEU A 376 17.40 10.88 9.46
N THR A 377 17.51 11.35 8.23
CA THR A 377 18.81 11.57 7.55
C THR A 377 19.43 12.93 7.87
N GLY A 378 18.65 13.87 8.44
CA GLY A 378 19.07 15.24 8.70
C GLY A 378 18.94 16.19 7.48
N ASP A 379 18.32 15.72 6.39
CA ASP A 379 18.01 16.52 5.21
C ASP A 379 16.90 17.55 5.52
N VAL A 380 15.97 17.20 6.40
CA VAL A 380 14.94 18.09 6.96
C VAL A 380 15.30 18.41 8.41
N LYS A 381 15.38 19.71 8.71
CA LYS A 381 15.72 20.21 10.04
C LYS A 381 14.54 21.00 10.63
N ASP A 382 14.55 21.17 11.93
CA ASP A 382 13.55 21.97 12.66
C ASP A 382 12.12 21.43 12.56
N VAL A 383 11.99 20.09 12.46
CA VAL A 383 10.71 19.38 12.51
C VAL A 383 10.74 18.36 13.65
N LEU A 384 9.79 18.48 14.56
CA LEU A 384 9.58 17.55 15.67
C LEU A 384 8.18 16.96 15.60
N LEU A 385 8.13 15.63 15.55
CA LEU A 385 6.89 14.88 15.56
C LEU A 385 6.67 14.21 16.91
N LEU A 386 5.58 14.54 17.59
CA LEU A 386 5.11 13.93 18.83
C LEU A 386 3.79 13.22 18.57
N ASP A 387 3.84 11.90 18.59
CA ASP A 387 2.69 11.01 18.38
C ASP A 387 2.15 10.47 19.70
N VAL A 388 1.01 9.77 19.69
CA VAL A 388 0.35 9.27 20.90
C VAL A 388 -0.04 7.80 20.76
N THR A 389 -0.18 7.11 21.91
CA THR A 389 -0.78 5.76 21.93
C THR A 389 -2.31 5.85 21.78
N PRO A 390 -2.94 5.02 20.92
CA PRO A 390 -4.37 5.15 20.62
C PRO A 390 -5.28 4.57 21.70
N LEU A 391 -4.81 3.62 22.52
CA LEU A 391 -5.60 2.87 23.49
C LEU A 391 -4.88 2.78 24.83
N ASN A 392 -5.66 2.61 25.92
CA ASN A 392 -5.12 2.30 27.23
C ASN A 392 -4.33 0.98 27.20
N LEU A 393 -3.21 0.97 27.89
CA LEU A 393 -2.37 -0.19 28.11
C LEU A 393 -2.29 -0.47 29.61
N GLY A 394 -2.41 -1.74 29.99
CA GLY A 394 -2.42 -2.12 31.39
C GLY A 394 -2.21 -3.60 31.62
N ILE A 395 -2.39 -4.00 32.87
CA ILE A 395 -2.30 -5.40 33.29
C ILE A 395 -3.60 -5.84 33.97
N GLU A 396 -3.85 -7.15 33.91
CA GLU A 396 -4.87 -7.76 34.75
C GLU A 396 -4.40 -7.80 36.20
N THR A 397 -5.28 -7.34 37.09
CA THR A 397 -5.06 -7.38 38.54
C THR A 397 -6.15 -8.19 39.21
N MET A 398 -6.06 -8.34 40.56
CA MET A 398 -6.96 -9.15 41.34
C MET A 398 -8.45 -8.82 41.04
N GLY A 399 -9.27 -9.87 40.83
CA GLY A 399 -10.68 -9.72 40.47
C GLY A 399 -10.94 -9.59 38.94
N GLY A 400 -9.93 -9.82 38.08
CA GLY A 400 -10.08 -9.73 36.63
C GLY A 400 -10.25 -8.29 36.11
N VAL A 401 -9.76 -7.32 36.87
CA VAL A 401 -9.83 -5.89 36.51
C VAL A 401 -8.60 -5.49 35.70
N MET A 402 -8.79 -4.67 34.67
CA MET A 402 -7.69 -4.03 33.97
C MET A 402 -7.23 -2.78 34.73
N THR A 403 -6.00 -2.83 35.24
CA THR A 403 -5.33 -1.67 35.83
C THR A 403 -4.50 -0.97 34.76
N THR A 404 -4.87 0.26 34.44
CA THR A 404 -4.21 1.06 33.39
C THR A 404 -2.82 1.52 33.83
N MET A 405 -1.82 1.18 33.04
CA MET A 405 -0.44 1.63 33.19
C MET A 405 -0.17 2.91 32.38
N ILE A 406 -0.53 2.90 31.10
CA ILE A 406 -0.39 4.04 30.19
C ILE A 406 -1.77 4.32 29.61
N SER A 407 -2.25 5.55 29.79
CA SER A 407 -3.54 5.98 29.25
C SER A 407 -3.47 6.21 27.75
N SER A 408 -4.61 6.04 27.06
CA SER A 408 -4.76 6.49 25.67
C SER A 408 -4.39 7.97 25.52
N ASN A 409 -3.96 8.34 24.32
CA ASN A 409 -3.49 9.69 23.98
C ASN A 409 -2.27 10.17 24.82
N THR A 410 -1.49 9.24 25.39
CA THR A 410 -0.19 9.56 25.99
C THR A 410 0.86 9.69 24.90
N THR A 411 1.61 10.81 24.91
CA THR A 411 2.72 11.05 23.97
C THR A 411 3.77 9.95 24.01
N ILE A 412 4.23 9.50 22.87
CA ILE A 412 5.28 8.48 22.70
C ILE A 412 6.54 9.09 22.05
N PRO A 413 7.75 8.58 22.39
CA PRO A 413 8.01 7.44 23.27
C PRO A 413 7.74 7.75 24.75
N THR A 414 7.32 6.73 25.52
CA THR A 414 7.02 6.89 26.95
C THR A 414 7.34 5.61 27.73
N LYS A 415 7.64 5.80 29.01
CA LYS A 415 7.94 4.71 29.94
C LYS A 415 7.24 4.92 31.26
N LYS A 416 6.55 3.91 31.75
CA LYS A 416 5.91 3.94 33.06
C LYS A 416 6.22 2.67 33.84
N THR A 417 6.49 2.85 35.13
CA THR A 417 6.83 1.78 36.05
C THR A 417 5.96 1.88 37.30
N GLU A 418 5.33 0.77 37.69
CA GLU A 418 4.50 0.66 38.89
C GLU A 418 4.90 -0.59 39.69
N VAL A 419 4.69 -0.56 41.00
CA VAL A 419 5.03 -1.68 41.90
C VAL A 419 3.75 -2.40 42.33
N TYR A 420 3.73 -3.69 42.07
CA TYR A 420 2.66 -4.62 42.47
C TYR A 420 3.15 -5.62 43.49
N SER A 421 2.30 -6.48 43.99
CA SER A 421 2.63 -7.51 44.95
C SER A 421 1.92 -8.83 44.70
N THR A 422 2.25 -9.88 45.45
CA THR A 422 1.60 -11.17 45.40
C THR A 422 0.20 -11.11 46.01
N ALA A 423 -0.75 -11.89 45.44
CA ALA A 423 -2.14 -11.98 45.87
C ALA A 423 -2.36 -13.06 46.97
N SER A 424 -1.41 -14.00 47.11
CA SER A 424 -1.48 -15.12 48.06
C SER A 424 -0.20 -15.26 48.86
N ASP A 425 -0.28 -15.85 50.06
CA ASP A 425 0.85 -16.16 50.87
C ASP A 425 1.75 -17.22 50.21
N ASN A 426 3.05 -17.06 50.34
CA ASN A 426 4.08 -17.96 49.77
C ASN A 426 3.92 -18.23 48.24
N GLN A 427 3.41 -17.28 47.52
CA GLN A 427 3.24 -17.36 46.06
C GLN A 427 4.62 -17.37 45.37
N PRO A 428 4.99 -18.46 44.65
CA PRO A 428 6.35 -18.61 44.11
C PRO A 428 6.61 -17.84 42.82
N GLY A 429 5.58 -17.26 42.20
CA GLY A 429 5.65 -16.49 40.97
C GLY A 429 4.38 -15.69 40.74
N VAL A 430 4.46 -14.73 39.81
CA VAL A 430 3.31 -13.93 39.34
C VAL A 430 3.19 -14.04 37.86
N GLN A 431 1.95 -14.15 37.37
CA GLN A 431 1.63 -14.07 35.95
C GLN A 431 1.27 -12.63 35.61
N ILE A 432 1.94 -12.08 34.62
CA ILE A 432 1.65 -10.74 34.08
C ILE A 432 0.84 -10.93 32.80
N HIS A 433 -0.42 -10.53 32.82
CA HIS A 433 -1.32 -10.52 31.67
C HIS A 433 -1.42 -9.08 31.15
N VAL A 434 -0.82 -8.83 29.98
CA VAL A 434 -0.78 -7.51 29.35
C VAL A 434 -1.99 -7.31 28.48
N LEU A 435 -2.66 -6.17 28.66
CA LEU A 435 -3.95 -5.84 28.04
C LEU A 435 -3.92 -4.49 27.32
N GLN A 436 -4.72 -4.39 26.26
CA GLN A 436 -4.98 -3.14 25.54
C GLN A 436 -6.47 -2.93 25.34
N GLY A 437 -6.97 -1.74 25.66
CA GLY A 437 -8.38 -1.37 25.46
C GLY A 437 -8.90 -0.44 26.54
N GLU A 438 -10.18 -0.06 26.40
CA GLU A 438 -10.85 0.98 27.20
C GLU A 438 -11.82 0.40 28.27
N ARG A 439 -11.92 -0.93 28.37
CA ARG A 439 -12.91 -1.58 29.23
C ARG A 439 -12.31 -1.85 30.62
N PRO A 440 -13.11 -1.74 31.70
CA PRO A 440 -12.63 -1.97 33.07
C PRO A 440 -12.29 -3.44 33.37
N MET A 441 -12.91 -4.41 32.69
CA MET A 441 -12.66 -5.83 32.94
C MET A 441 -11.65 -6.40 31.96
N ALA A 442 -10.69 -7.20 32.43
CA ALA A 442 -9.62 -7.79 31.64
C ALA A 442 -10.14 -8.58 30.43
N THR A 443 -11.18 -9.40 30.62
CA THR A 443 -11.80 -10.25 29.59
C THR A 443 -12.46 -9.45 28.45
N GLN A 444 -12.70 -8.17 28.64
CA GLN A 444 -13.33 -7.27 27.66
C GLN A 444 -12.30 -6.48 26.84
N ASN A 445 -11.01 -6.66 27.14
CA ASN A 445 -9.92 -6.00 26.48
C ASN A 445 -9.09 -6.99 25.64
N LYS A 446 -8.31 -6.48 24.71
CA LYS A 446 -7.43 -7.32 23.90
C LYS A 446 -6.25 -7.79 24.73
N SER A 447 -6.03 -9.11 24.81
CA SER A 447 -4.82 -9.69 25.36
C SER A 447 -3.66 -9.49 24.40
N LEU A 448 -2.61 -8.79 24.83
CA LEU A 448 -1.38 -8.62 24.08
C LEU A 448 -0.37 -9.74 24.36
N GLY A 449 -0.44 -10.35 25.54
CA GLY A 449 0.41 -11.47 25.91
C GLY A 449 0.40 -11.75 27.40
N MET A 450 0.93 -12.91 27.77
CA MET A 450 1.09 -13.33 29.16
C MET A 450 2.49 -13.89 29.37
N PHE A 451 3.10 -13.58 30.52
CA PHE A 451 4.38 -14.16 30.93
C PHE A 451 4.45 -14.31 32.45
N ASN A 452 5.29 -15.24 32.92
CA ASN A 452 5.47 -15.53 34.32
C ASN A 452 6.80 -14.99 34.83
N LEU A 453 6.77 -14.37 35.99
CA LEU A 453 7.96 -14.09 36.79
C LEU A 453 8.02 -15.09 37.96
N ASP A 454 8.90 -16.08 37.86
CA ASP A 454 9.01 -17.16 38.81
C ASP A 454 10.20 -16.97 39.77
N GLY A 455 10.14 -17.72 40.89
CA GLY A 455 11.22 -17.76 41.89
C GLY A 455 11.22 -16.57 42.85
N ILE A 456 10.01 -16.11 43.17
CA ILE A 456 9.78 -15.19 44.28
C ILE A 456 9.94 -15.98 45.58
N PRO A 457 10.73 -15.50 46.54
CA PRO A 457 10.91 -16.16 47.84
C PRO A 457 9.58 -16.24 48.60
N PRO A 458 9.36 -17.33 49.39
CA PRO A 458 8.16 -17.43 50.23
C PRO A 458 8.05 -16.23 51.16
N ALA A 459 6.94 -15.53 51.10
CA ALA A 459 6.61 -14.37 51.94
C ALA A 459 5.10 -14.23 52.07
N PRO A 460 4.56 -13.54 53.10
CA PRO A 460 3.18 -13.17 53.17
C PRO A 460 2.74 -12.34 51.95
N ARG A 461 1.46 -12.50 51.54
CA ARG A 461 0.88 -11.67 50.46
C ARG A 461 1.08 -10.18 50.74
N GLY A 462 1.35 -9.42 49.71
CA GLY A 462 1.57 -7.97 49.79
C GLY A 462 3.01 -7.56 50.18
N VAL A 463 3.88 -8.51 50.56
CA VAL A 463 5.27 -8.24 50.95
C VAL A 463 6.22 -8.20 49.73
N PRO A 464 6.21 -9.16 48.81
CA PRO A 464 7.04 -9.08 47.61
C PRO A 464 6.73 -7.83 46.77
N GLN A 465 7.77 -7.19 46.26
CA GLN A 465 7.67 -5.98 45.43
C GLN A 465 8.02 -6.33 43.99
N ILE A 466 7.00 -6.39 43.14
CA ILE A 466 7.13 -6.72 41.72
C ILE A 466 7.00 -5.43 40.93
N GLU A 467 8.10 -4.97 40.41
CA GLU A 467 8.17 -3.77 39.54
C GLU A 467 7.79 -4.16 38.13
N VAL A 468 6.67 -3.63 37.61
CA VAL A 468 6.22 -3.83 36.24
C VAL A 468 6.46 -2.54 35.45
N THR A 469 7.20 -2.66 34.36
CA THR A 469 7.55 -1.53 33.49
C THR A 469 6.95 -1.72 32.10
N PHE A 470 6.26 -0.70 31.64
CA PHE A 470 5.78 -0.53 30.25
C PHE A 470 6.69 0.50 29.57
N ASP A 471 7.25 0.15 28.43
CA ASP A 471 8.19 0.97 27.66
C ASP A 471 7.73 0.97 26.19
N ILE A 472 7.20 2.11 25.72
CA ILE A 472 6.71 2.28 24.33
C ILE A 472 7.76 3.08 23.58
N ASP A 473 8.24 2.52 22.48
CA ASP A 473 9.21 3.18 21.61
C ASP A 473 8.54 4.24 20.69
N ALA A 474 9.36 4.94 19.92
CA ALA A 474 8.86 5.94 18.96
C ALA A 474 8.01 5.35 17.82
N ASN A 475 8.00 4.03 17.62
CA ASN A 475 7.17 3.32 16.65
C ASN A 475 5.79 2.94 17.23
N GLY A 476 5.56 3.20 18.52
CA GLY A 476 4.39 2.74 19.25
C GLY A 476 4.44 1.27 19.65
N ILE A 477 5.61 0.63 19.62
CA ILE A 477 5.79 -0.78 19.97
C ILE A 477 6.07 -0.91 21.45
N LEU A 478 5.28 -1.75 22.13
CA LEU A 478 5.32 -1.95 23.57
C LEU A 478 6.30 -3.06 23.98
N ASN A 479 7.14 -2.77 24.95
CA ASN A 479 7.93 -3.75 25.69
C ASN A 479 7.48 -3.74 27.16
N VAL A 480 7.26 -4.92 27.73
CA VAL A 480 6.86 -5.05 29.14
C VAL A 480 7.88 -5.89 29.87
N SER A 481 8.32 -5.42 31.05
CA SER A 481 9.17 -6.20 31.95
C SER A 481 8.57 -6.27 33.34
N ALA A 482 8.84 -7.37 34.03
CA ALA A 482 8.51 -7.54 35.42
C ALA A 482 9.78 -7.96 36.20
N LYS A 483 10.05 -7.30 37.33
CA LYS A 483 11.24 -7.53 38.15
C LYS A 483 10.88 -7.66 39.62
N ASP A 484 11.26 -8.74 40.24
CA ASP A 484 11.22 -8.85 41.71
C ASP A 484 12.35 -8.03 42.33
N LYS A 485 12.01 -7.00 43.08
CA LYS A 485 13.01 -6.11 43.74
C LYS A 485 13.80 -6.83 44.83
N GLY A 486 13.25 -7.87 45.44
CA GLY A 486 13.90 -8.63 46.49
C GLY A 486 15.06 -9.50 45.99
N THR A 487 14.83 -10.22 44.88
CA THR A 487 15.82 -11.13 44.30
C THR A 487 16.58 -10.53 43.11
N GLY A 488 16.08 -9.46 42.52
CA GLY A 488 16.62 -8.88 41.29
C GLY A 488 16.28 -9.68 40.03
N LYS A 489 15.52 -10.78 40.13
CA LYS A 489 15.07 -11.54 38.97
C LYS A 489 14.16 -10.70 38.11
N GLU A 490 14.38 -10.77 36.80
CA GLU A 490 13.63 -10.02 35.82
C GLU A 490 13.21 -10.93 34.69
N GLN A 491 11.98 -10.74 34.21
CA GLN A 491 11.45 -11.31 32.97
C GLN A 491 10.95 -10.18 32.08
N LYS A 492 11.14 -10.33 30.78
CA LYS A 492 10.71 -9.36 29.77
C LYS A 492 9.92 -10.10 28.70
N ILE A 493 8.85 -9.48 28.28
CA ILE A 493 8.18 -9.84 27.06
C ILE A 493 8.23 -8.64 26.12
N ARG A 494 8.74 -8.83 24.93
CA ARG A 494 8.37 -7.99 23.81
C ARG A 494 6.98 -8.45 23.42
N ILE A 495 6.05 -7.53 23.30
CA ILE A 495 4.74 -7.89 22.79
C ILE A 495 4.94 -8.26 21.33
N GLU A 496 5.15 -9.54 21.12
CA GLU A 496 5.08 -10.10 19.76
C GLU A 496 3.60 -10.20 19.46
N ALA A 497 3.19 -9.46 18.44
CA ALA A 497 1.87 -9.59 17.88
C ALA A 497 1.61 -11.08 17.75
N GLY A 498 0.40 -11.54 18.02
CA GLY A 498 0.01 -12.92 17.78
C GLY A 498 0.12 -13.32 16.30
N SER A 499 1.13 -12.78 15.61
CA SER A 499 1.53 -13.10 14.24
C SER A 499 2.00 -14.54 14.14
N GLY A 500 2.43 -15.13 15.27
CA GLY A 500 2.95 -16.49 15.33
C GLY A 500 4.24 -16.69 14.53
N LEU A 501 4.88 -15.61 14.09
CA LEU A 501 6.14 -15.69 13.37
C LEU A 501 7.33 -15.66 14.34
N THR A 502 8.16 -16.69 14.30
CA THR A 502 9.45 -16.71 14.99
C THR A 502 10.51 -15.92 14.20
N LYS A 503 11.63 -15.57 14.85
CA LYS A 503 12.74 -14.93 14.14
C LYS A 503 13.28 -15.81 13.01
N GLU A 504 13.32 -17.12 13.22
CA GLU A 504 13.76 -18.11 12.25
C GLU A 504 12.81 -18.15 11.03
N GLU A 505 11.49 -18.03 11.26
CA GLU A 505 10.50 -17.95 10.18
C GLU A 505 10.63 -16.64 9.40
N ILE A 506 10.84 -15.51 10.08
CA ILE A 506 11.09 -14.21 9.43
C ILE A 506 12.35 -14.28 8.56
N GLU A 507 13.46 -14.86 9.07
CA GLU A 507 14.69 -15.02 8.27
C GLU A 507 14.50 -15.98 7.08
N LYS A 508 13.73 -17.05 7.25
CA LYS A 508 13.35 -17.94 6.15
C LYS A 508 12.53 -17.21 5.09
N MET A 509 11.53 -16.41 5.51
CA MET A 509 10.70 -15.60 4.61
C MET A 509 11.53 -14.54 3.87
N LYS A 510 12.50 -13.90 4.54
CA LYS A 510 13.46 -12.99 3.89
C LYS A 510 14.29 -13.71 2.82
N ALA A 511 14.80 -14.90 3.13
CA ALA A 511 15.59 -15.69 2.18
C ALA A 511 14.76 -16.12 0.96
N GLU A 512 13.52 -16.56 1.19
CA GLU A 512 12.57 -16.91 0.13
C GLU A 512 12.16 -15.67 -0.70
N ALA A 513 11.95 -14.53 -0.06
CA ALA A 513 11.66 -13.27 -0.74
C ALA A 513 12.80 -12.86 -1.68
N LYS A 514 14.06 -12.96 -1.20
CA LYS A 514 15.26 -12.65 -1.99
C LYS A 514 15.50 -13.67 -3.14
N ALA A 515 15.19 -14.93 -2.92
CA ALA A 515 15.27 -15.95 -3.97
C ALA A 515 14.26 -15.68 -5.11
N ASN A 516 13.04 -15.25 -4.75
CA ASN A 516 12.02 -14.88 -5.73
C ASN A 516 12.38 -13.61 -6.50
N GLU A 517 13.02 -12.63 -5.86
CA GLU A 517 13.50 -11.41 -6.54
C GLU A 517 14.46 -11.73 -7.70
N ALA A 518 15.36 -12.71 -7.50
CA ALA A 518 16.26 -13.18 -8.55
C ALA A 518 15.50 -13.83 -9.71
N SER A 519 14.47 -14.63 -9.43
CA SER A 519 13.63 -15.25 -10.46
C SER A 519 12.76 -14.24 -11.20
N ASP A 520 12.21 -13.27 -10.47
CA ASP A 520 11.39 -12.17 -11.03
C ASP A 520 12.23 -11.27 -11.95
N LYS A 521 13.51 -11.06 -11.63
CA LYS A 521 14.46 -10.33 -12.49
C LYS A 521 14.71 -11.08 -13.80
N ILE A 522 14.97 -12.37 -13.73
CA ILE A 522 15.18 -13.23 -14.91
C ILE A 522 13.92 -13.23 -15.80
N GLU A 523 12.74 -13.33 -15.20
CA GLU A 523 11.48 -13.33 -15.95
C GLU A 523 11.18 -11.95 -16.57
N LYS A 524 11.50 -10.85 -15.88
CA LYS A 524 11.41 -9.50 -16.46
C LYS A 524 12.31 -9.37 -17.68
N GLU A 525 13.57 -9.76 -17.58
CA GLU A 525 14.52 -9.75 -18.71
C GLU A 525 14.01 -10.59 -19.87
N ARG A 526 13.39 -11.74 -19.58
CA ARG A 526 12.76 -12.60 -20.59
C ARG A 526 11.61 -11.89 -21.31
N VAL A 527 10.69 -11.28 -20.56
CA VAL A 527 9.54 -10.54 -21.10
C VAL A 527 9.99 -9.33 -21.93
N GLU A 528 10.99 -8.58 -21.45
CA GLU A 528 11.55 -7.44 -22.19
C GLU A 528 12.15 -7.88 -23.53
N LYS A 529 12.89 -8.99 -23.58
CA LYS A 529 13.44 -9.55 -24.81
C LYS A 529 12.35 -10.02 -25.79
N LEU A 530 11.31 -10.67 -25.29
CA LEU A 530 10.16 -11.06 -26.11
C LEU A 530 9.42 -9.85 -26.68
N ASN A 531 9.19 -8.81 -25.89
CA ASN A 531 8.58 -7.57 -26.36
C ASN A 531 9.45 -6.85 -27.40
N GLN A 532 10.77 -6.85 -27.22
CA GLN A 532 11.72 -6.31 -28.20
C GLN A 532 11.65 -7.09 -29.51
N ALA A 533 11.59 -8.43 -29.46
CA ALA A 533 11.45 -9.28 -30.63
C ALA A 533 10.11 -9.02 -31.36
N ASP A 534 9.01 -8.91 -30.64
CA ASP A 534 7.70 -8.62 -31.22
C ASP A 534 7.67 -7.26 -31.92
N SER A 535 8.23 -6.23 -31.28
CA SER A 535 8.36 -4.89 -31.85
C SER A 535 9.21 -4.90 -33.12
N LEU A 536 10.33 -5.62 -33.12
CA LEU A 536 11.20 -5.72 -34.30
C LEU A 536 10.57 -6.53 -35.44
N ILE A 537 9.83 -7.59 -35.13
CA ILE A 537 9.02 -8.36 -36.12
C ILE A 537 8.03 -7.43 -36.80
N PHE A 538 7.23 -6.68 -35.99
CA PHE A 538 6.24 -5.75 -36.53
C PHE A 538 6.85 -4.65 -37.39
N GLN A 539 7.96 -4.02 -36.93
CA GLN A 539 8.66 -2.99 -37.68
C GLN A 539 9.23 -3.53 -38.98
N THR A 540 9.84 -4.73 -38.94
CA THR A 540 10.41 -5.39 -40.13
C THR A 540 9.35 -5.72 -41.17
N GLU A 541 8.20 -6.27 -40.75
CA GLU A 541 7.08 -6.55 -41.67
C GLU A 541 6.54 -5.27 -42.33
N LYS A 542 6.42 -4.19 -41.55
CA LYS A 542 6.01 -2.89 -42.06
C LYS A 542 7.01 -2.33 -43.07
N GLN A 543 8.30 -2.35 -42.72
CA GLN A 543 9.37 -1.84 -43.60
C GLN A 543 9.52 -2.66 -44.88
N LEU A 544 9.35 -4.00 -44.82
CA LEU A 544 9.37 -4.83 -46.02
C LEU A 544 8.18 -4.56 -46.95
N LYS A 545 6.99 -4.19 -46.40
CA LYS A 545 5.84 -3.74 -47.20
C LYS A 545 6.06 -2.38 -47.84
N GLU A 546 6.69 -1.44 -47.15
CA GLU A 546 6.88 -0.05 -47.62
C GLU A 546 8.05 0.09 -48.55
N PHE A 547 9.15 -0.64 -48.33
CA PHE A 547 10.43 -0.47 -48.98
C PHE A 547 10.96 -1.75 -49.68
N GLY A 548 10.28 -2.88 -49.54
CA GLY A 548 10.78 -4.17 -50.04
C GLY A 548 11.06 -4.22 -51.53
N ASP A 549 10.37 -3.39 -52.32
CA ASP A 549 10.62 -3.23 -53.79
C ASP A 549 11.83 -2.35 -54.10
N LYS A 550 12.37 -1.65 -53.09
CA LYS A 550 13.54 -0.77 -53.20
C LYS A 550 14.85 -1.42 -52.69
N ILE A 551 14.73 -2.62 -52.12
CA ILE A 551 15.85 -3.41 -51.60
C ILE A 551 16.18 -4.49 -52.64
N SER A 552 17.48 -4.64 -52.97
CA SER A 552 17.92 -5.70 -53.88
C SER A 552 17.60 -7.11 -53.34
N ALA A 553 17.33 -8.07 -54.20
CA ALA A 553 16.92 -9.42 -53.81
C ALA A 553 17.95 -10.13 -52.92
N ASP A 554 19.22 -9.87 -53.12
CA ASP A 554 20.34 -10.41 -52.32
C ASP A 554 20.42 -9.85 -50.90
N LYS A 555 19.85 -8.67 -50.62
CA LYS A 555 19.72 -8.07 -49.29
C LYS A 555 18.36 -8.35 -48.65
N LYS A 556 17.31 -8.49 -49.44
CA LYS A 556 15.96 -8.80 -48.96
C LYS A 556 15.86 -10.22 -48.42
N ALA A 557 16.41 -11.21 -49.11
CA ALA A 557 16.37 -12.62 -48.70
C ALA A 557 16.96 -12.87 -47.29
N PRO A 558 18.12 -12.31 -46.90
CA PRO A 558 18.62 -12.39 -45.53
C PRO A 558 17.67 -11.80 -44.48
N ILE A 559 17.00 -10.66 -44.77
CA ILE A 559 16.02 -10.05 -43.84
C ILE A 559 14.81 -10.96 -43.68
N GLU A 560 14.26 -11.51 -44.77
CA GLU A 560 13.12 -12.41 -44.73
C GLU A 560 13.46 -13.70 -43.97
N THR A 561 14.68 -14.23 -44.13
CA THR A 561 15.16 -15.41 -43.38
C THR A 561 15.32 -15.08 -41.90
N ALA A 562 15.92 -13.94 -41.53
CA ALA A 562 16.08 -13.51 -40.16
C ALA A 562 14.71 -13.23 -39.50
N LEU A 563 13.75 -12.68 -40.26
CA LEU A 563 12.37 -12.48 -39.79
C LEU A 563 11.68 -13.81 -39.46
N ALA A 564 11.82 -14.81 -40.32
CA ALA A 564 11.26 -16.14 -40.08
C ALA A 564 11.85 -16.78 -38.81
N ASN A 565 13.18 -16.71 -38.67
CA ASN A 565 13.90 -17.22 -37.51
C ASN A 565 13.51 -16.47 -36.23
N LEU A 566 13.34 -15.14 -36.28
CA LEU A 566 12.93 -14.34 -35.12
C LEU A 566 11.49 -14.65 -34.67
N LYS A 567 10.57 -14.90 -35.63
CA LYS A 567 9.21 -15.35 -35.32
C LYS A 567 9.19 -16.72 -34.67
N GLU A 568 10.00 -17.66 -35.17
CA GLU A 568 10.12 -18.99 -34.59
C GLU A 568 10.73 -18.94 -33.19
N ALA A 569 11.79 -18.16 -32.99
CA ALA A 569 12.42 -17.93 -31.69
C ALA A 569 11.44 -17.30 -30.70
N HIS A 570 10.69 -16.26 -31.12
CA HIS A 570 9.65 -15.61 -30.32
C HIS A 570 8.54 -16.59 -29.92
N ALA A 571 8.05 -17.40 -30.85
CA ALA A 571 7.03 -18.42 -30.58
C ALA A 571 7.51 -19.53 -29.62
N SER A 572 8.81 -19.86 -29.66
CA SER A 572 9.41 -20.83 -28.73
C SER A 572 9.62 -20.30 -27.31
N GLN A 573 9.57 -18.97 -27.11
CA GLN A 573 9.84 -18.27 -25.86
C GLN A 573 11.24 -18.56 -25.24
N ASP A 574 12.17 -19.06 -26.03
CA ASP A 574 13.56 -19.33 -25.63
C ASP A 574 14.42 -18.08 -25.82
N THR A 575 14.79 -17.46 -24.71
CA THR A 575 15.54 -16.18 -24.71
C THR A 575 16.88 -16.26 -25.40
N ALA A 576 17.58 -17.38 -25.34
CA ALA A 576 18.86 -17.54 -26.03
C ALA A 576 18.69 -17.58 -27.55
N LYS A 577 17.62 -18.23 -28.04
CA LYS A 577 17.27 -18.21 -29.47
C LYS A 577 16.80 -16.84 -29.91
N VAL A 578 16.03 -16.14 -29.05
CA VAL A 578 15.58 -14.77 -29.33
C VAL A 578 16.77 -13.81 -29.45
N ASP A 579 17.75 -13.87 -28.53
CA ASP A 579 18.95 -13.03 -28.60
C ASP A 579 19.70 -13.25 -29.92
N THR A 580 19.95 -14.51 -30.28
CA THR A 580 20.65 -14.86 -31.52
C THR A 580 19.88 -14.36 -32.76
N ALA A 581 18.56 -14.49 -32.75
CA ALA A 581 17.70 -14.06 -33.85
C ALA A 581 17.58 -12.53 -33.95
N LEU A 582 17.59 -11.82 -32.82
CA LEU A 582 17.66 -10.33 -32.77
C LEU A 582 18.97 -9.80 -33.37
N GLU A 583 20.10 -10.41 -33.02
CA GLU A 583 21.40 -10.04 -33.59
C GLU A 583 21.47 -10.29 -35.11
N ALA A 584 20.95 -11.44 -35.56
CA ALA A 584 20.88 -11.77 -36.98
C ALA A 584 19.98 -10.79 -37.75
N MET A 585 18.85 -10.40 -37.18
CA MET A 585 17.96 -9.39 -37.78
C MET A 585 18.58 -8.02 -37.87
N ASN A 586 19.22 -7.54 -36.79
CA ASN A 586 19.94 -6.26 -36.79
C ASN A 586 21.07 -6.26 -37.83
N THR A 587 21.81 -7.34 -37.96
CA THR A 587 22.88 -7.49 -38.95
C THR A 587 22.30 -7.42 -40.37
N ALA A 588 21.22 -8.12 -40.66
CA ALA A 588 20.56 -8.12 -41.95
C ALA A 588 20.04 -6.72 -42.34
N TRP A 589 19.42 -6.00 -41.38
CA TRP A 589 18.98 -4.63 -41.60
C TRP A 589 20.11 -3.64 -41.78
N THR A 590 21.19 -3.75 -41.01
CA THR A 590 22.40 -2.88 -41.19
C THR A 590 22.96 -3.02 -42.59
N ALA A 591 23.03 -4.26 -43.12
CA ALA A 591 23.52 -4.52 -44.47
C ALA A 591 22.60 -3.98 -45.60
N ALA A 592 21.29 -3.82 -45.32
CA ALA A 592 20.31 -3.29 -46.28
C ALA A 592 20.10 -1.77 -46.17
N SER A 593 20.35 -1.17 -45.01
CA SER A 593 20.12 0.26 -44.74
C SER A 593 20.89 1.19 -45.67
N GLU A 594 22.12 0.85 -46.06
CA GLU A 594 22.91 1.63 -47.02
C GLU A 594 22.24 1.74 -48.40
N GLU A 595 21.56 0.68 -48.88
CA GLU A 595 20.83 0.72 -50.13
C GLU A 595 19.57 1.57 -50.06
N ILE A 596 18.84 1.48 -48.94
CA ILE A 596 17.65 2.30 -48.71
C ILE A 596 18.01 3.78 -48.68
N TYR A 597 19.11 4.17 -48.02
CA TYR A 597 19.59 5.54 -48.00
C TYR A 597 19.99 6.01 -49.39
N LYS A 598 20.70 5.18 -50.17
CA LYS A 598 21.08 5.49 -51.54
C LYS A 598 19.86 5.63 -52.45
N ALA A 599 18.84 4.77 -52.30
CA ALA A 599 17.61 4.83 -53.07
C ALA A 599 16.76 6.06 -52.72
N GLN A 600 16.73 6.47 -51.45
CA GLN A 600 16.06 7.71 -51.04
C GLN A 600 16.80 8.96 -51.55
N ALA A 601 18.13 8.98 -51.53
CA ALA A 601 18.96 10.07 -52.09
C ALA A 601 18.81 10.18 -53.61
N ALA A 602 18.70 9.04 -54.33
CA ALA A 602 18.47 9.02 -55.78
C ALA A 602 17.04 9.44 -56.17
N GLY A 603 16.03 9.23 -55.29
CA GLY A 603 14.66 9.67 -55.52
C GLY A 603 14.40 11.15 -55.24
N ALA A 604 15.34 11.83 -54.57
CA ALA A 604 15.28 13.28 -54.29
C ALA A 604 15.94 14.15 -55.39
N ALA A 605 16.58 13.55 -56.39
CA ALA A 605 17.15 14.27 -57.55
C ALA A 605 16.12 14.33 -58.70
N GLY A 606 15.22 15.29 -58.68
CA GLY A 606 14.42 15.75 -59.82
C GLY A 606 15.13 16.93 -60.52
N PRO A 607 14.84 17.25 -61.80
CA PRO A 607 15.80 17.84 -62.75
C PRO A 607 16.12 19.30 -62.51
N GLU A 608 17.34 19.59 -62.90
CA GLU A 608 18.13 20.83 -62.85
C GLU A 608 17.41 22.10 -63.27
N GLY A 609 17.66 23.16 -62.51
CA GLY A 609 17.58 24.55 -62.97
C GLY A 609 18.89 25.27 -62.62
N GLN A 610 19.62 25.65 -63.66
CA GLN A 610 20.92 26.33 -63.68
C GLN A 610 20.99 27.63 -62.87
N GLY A 611 22.13 27.88 -62.25
CA GLY A 611 22.66 29.24 -62.10
C GLY A 611 23.43 29.56 -60.84
N GLY A 612 24.78 29.70 -60.97
CA GLY A 612 25.54 30.78 -60.34
C GLY A 612 26.42 30.49 -59.13
N GLU A 613 27.69 30.21 -59.44
CA GLU A 613 28.96 30.75 -58.89
C GLU A 613 29.21 31.02 -57.40
N GLN A 614 30.29 30.33 -56.96
CA GLN A 614 31.49 30.81 -56.23
C GLN A 614 31.42 31.19 -54.74
N ALA A 615 32.14 30.50 -53.97
CA ALA A 615 33.39 30.73 -53.24
C ALA A 615 33.37 30.15 -51.82
N GLY A 616 34.17 29.18 -51.56
CA GLY A 616 35.42 29.19 -50.86
C GLY A 616 35.41 29.33 -49.36
N GLY A 617 35.92 28.31 -48.64
CA GLY A 617 36.50 28.54 -47.32
C GLY A 617 36.28 27.39 -46.29
N GLN A 618 37.28 26.50 -46.26
CA GLN A 618 37.88 25.77 -45.13
C GLN A 618 37.13 25.52 -43.81
N ALA A 619 37.02 24.23 -43.54
CA ALA A 619 37.37 23.44 -42.33
C ALA A 619 37.40 24.10 -40.94
N ASN A 620 36.68 23.57 -40.00
CA ASN A 620 37.18 22.72 -38.92
C ASN A 620 36.07 22.31 -37.93
N GLY A 621 36.02 21.10 -37.66
CA GLY A 621 35.84 20.30 -36.44
C GLY A 621 34.94 20.76 -35.30
N GLY A 622 34.07 19.86 -34.87
CA GLY A 622 33.67 19.81 -33.46
C GLY A 622 32.19 19.57 -33.17
N ALA A 623 31.91 18.33 -32.80
CA ALA A 623 30.92 17.91 -31.78
C ALA A 623 29.44 18.29 -31.91
N ASN A 624 28.68 17.24 -31.98
CA ASN A 624 27.22 17.13 -31.83
C ASN A 624 26.64 17.83 -30.60
N ASN A 625 25.50 18.44 -30.81
CA ASN A 625 24.40 18.47 -29.80
C ASN A 625 23.09 18.52 -30.58
N ASP A 626 22.37 17.42 -30.52
CA ASP A 626 20.99 17.33 -30.98
C ASP A 626 20.06 18.08 -29.99
N THR A 627 19.56 19.22 -30.43
CA THR A 627 18.45 19.90 -29.78
C THR A 627 17.15 19.40 -30.40
N VAL A 628 16.32 18.81 -29.56
CA VAL A 628 14.93 18.48 -29.85
C VAL A 628 14.11 19.77 -29.81
N GLU A 629 13.44 20.13 -30.90
CA GLU A 629 12.52 21.26 -30.97
C GLU A 629 11.22 20.94 -30.24
N ASP A 630 10.85 21.79 -29.28
CA ASP A 630 9.58 21.80 -28.59
C ASP A 630 8.42 22.19 -29.52
N ALA A 631 7.42 21.34 -29.61
CA ALA A 631 6.15 21.68 -30.25
C ALA A 631 5.30 22.52 -29.28
N GLN A 632 5.08 23.79 -29.66
CA GLN A 632 4.16 24.69 -28.98
C GLN A 632 2.70 24.25 -29.20
N PHE A 633 1.95 24.03 -28.11
CA PHE A 633 0.49 23.94 -28.16
C PHE A 633 -0.10 25.32 -27.86
N GLU A 634 -0.93 25.83 -28.77
CA GLU A 634 -1.79 27.00 -28.56
C GLU A 634 -2.99 26.64 -27.69
N GLU A 635 -3.20 27.44 -26.63
CA GLU A 635 -4.45 27.45 -25.85
C GLU A 635 -5.58 28.08 -26.67
N VAL A 636 -6.67 27.34 -26.83
CA VAL A 636 -7.95 27.89 -27.30
C VAL A 636 -8.82 28.16 -26.06
N LYS A 637 -9.29 29.39 -25.97
CA LYS A 637 -10.13 29.96 -24.91
C LYS A 637 -11.44 29.17 -24.70
#